data_1de6b8349bb570946beb8239f46d6503
#
_entry.id   1de6b8349bb570946beb8239f46d6503
#
_cell.length_a   1.000
_cell.length_b   1.000
_cell.length_c   1.000
_cell.angle_alpha   90.00
_cell.angle_beta   90.00
_cell.angle_gamma   90.00
#
_symmetry.space_group_name_H-M   'P 1'
#
loop_
_entity.id
_entity.type
_entity.pdbx_description
1 polymer ?
#
loop_
_entity_poly.entity_id
_entity_poly.type
_entity_poly.pdbx_seq_one_letter_code
_entity_poly.pdbx_strand_id
1 'polypeptide(L)'
;MVESGAWQPKLVALDIDGTLLRWVEGSGAPQGEVQPAIRDAVRRVVDAGAHVVLASGRSSYGMTPIADQLGLDRDGDRAWIVASNGAVVLRYPPVEVLHEEKFDAADAVRAVLDHHPTALVGVEERGVGYRVNRHFPDGELSGEMIITDVDELIAEPVSRVIIRDPEATVDDFHELALKLGLHGTDYVIGWTAWMDLAPVGISKASGLELVAKELGIDAADTLAIGDGLNDLEMFAWAGRAVAMGQAVDKVREAADHVTLPVGEDGAAVELDTWFRDGRGRAPSTPESGDPRT
;
A
#
# COMPACT_ATOMS: atom_id res chain seq x y z
N MET A 1 25.13 32.41 6.71
CA MET A 1 24.38 32.12 5.49
C MET A 1 24.28 30.60 5.45
N VAL A 2 23.15 30.05 5.79
CA VAL A 2 22.89 28.63 5.66
C VAL A 2 22.59 28.42 4.17
N GLU A 3 23.46 27.69 3.47
CA GLU A 3 23.11 27.19 2.13
C GLU A 3 21.84 26.36 2.27
N SER A 4 20.75 26.83 1.68
CA SER A 4 19.55 26.03 1.53
C SER A 4 19.91 24.90 0.56
N GLY A 5 20.34 23.76 1.09
CA GLY A 5 20.45 22.51 0.31
C GLY A 5 19.07 22.27 -0.33
N ALA A 6 19.06 21.89 -1.60
CA ALA A 6 17.81 21.47 -2.24
C ALA A 6 17.16 20.37 -1.40
N TRP A 7 15.82 20.43 -1.21
CA TRP A 7 15.08 19.42 -0.47
C TRP A 7 15.34 18.02 -1.06
N GLN A 8 15.59 17.05 -0.22
CA GLN A 8 15.76 15.65 -0.59
C GLN A 8 15.05 14.79 0.46
N PRO A 9 14.21 13.83 0.07
CA PRO A 9 13.51 13.01 1.04
C PRO A 9 14.48 12.14 1.83
N LYS A 10 14.24 12.04 3.14
CA LYS A 10 14.94 11.13 4.05
C LYS A 10 14.24 9.78 4.19
N LEU A 11 12.94 9.75 3.90
CA LEU A 11 12.12 8.55 3.87
C LEU A 11 11.30 8.54 2.58
N VAL A 12 11.31 7.41 1.89
CA VAL A 12 10.53 7.15 0.68
C VAL A 12 9.54 6.03 0.97
N ALA A 13 8.25 6.34 0.96
CA ALA A 13 7.16 5.40 1.10
C ALA A 13 6.68 4.96 -0.30
N LEU A 14 6.69 3.67 -0.56
CA LEU A 14 6.33 3.09 -1.85
C LEU A 14 5.15 2.14 -1.71
N ASP A 15 4.08 2.41 -2.42
CA ASP A 15 3.07 1.40 -2.68
C ASP A 15 3.62 0.33 -3.62
N ILE A 16 2.96 -0.83 -3.71
CA ILE A 16 3.42 -1.99 -4.49
C ILE A 16 2.61 -2.17 -5.77
N ASP A 17 1.30 -2.41 -5.64
CA ASP A 17 0.46 -2.84 -6.74
C ASP A 17 -0.02 -1.66 -7.59
N GLY A 18 0.44 -1.59 -8.83
CA GLY A 18 0.23 -0.41 -9.69
C GLY A 18 1.31 0.66 -9.54
N THR A 19 2.24 0.51 -8.59
CA THR A 19 3.36 1.43 -8.34
C THR A 19 4.72 0.79 -8.66
N LEU A 20 5.07 -0.29 -7.98
CA LEU A 20 6.30 -1.07 -8.22
C LEU A 20 6.04 -2.27 -9.12
N LEU A 21 4.85 -2.84 -9.05
CA LEU A 21 4.43 -3.99 -9.84
C LEU A 21 3.34 -3.59 -10.83
N ARG A 22 3.51 -4.01 -12.09
CA ARG A 22 2.53 -3.81 -13.15
C ARG A 22 1.35 -4.77 -12.97
N TRP A 23 0.14 -4.29 -13.25
CA TRP A 23 -1.00 -5.17 -13.38
C TRP A 23 -0.88 -6.05 -14.62
N VAL A 24 -1.20 -7.33 -14.50
CA VAL A 24 -1.29 -8.24 -15.65
C VAL A 24 -2.67 -8.09 -16.28
N GLU A 25 -2.71 -7.66 -17.53
CA GLU A 25 -3.97 -7.47 -18.25
C GLU A 25 -4.78 -8.78 -18.28
N GLY A 26 -6.04 -8.70 -17.83
CA GLY A 26 -6.98 -9.83 -17.79
C GLY A 26 -6.79 -10.84 -16.66
N SER A 27 -5.76 -10.72 -15.81
CA SER A 27 -5.55 -11.66 -14.70
C SER A 27 -6.13 -11.19 -13.37
N GLY A 28 -6.42 -9.89 -13.22
CA GLY A 28 -6.80 -9.29 -11.94
C GLY A 28 -5.70 -9.34 -10.86
N ALA A 29 -4.47 -9.72 -11.24
CA ALA A 29 -3.34 -9.84 -10.36
C ALA A 29 -2.13 -9.06 -10.90
N PRO A 30 -1.27 -8.50 -10.02
CA PRO A 30 -0.04 -7.84 -10.44
C PRO A 30 1.02 -8.85 -10.90
N GLN A 31 1.99 -8.39 -11.68
CA GLN A 31 3.19 -9.17 -11.98
C GLN A 31 3.96 -9.48 -10.67
N GLY A 32 4.57 -10.68 -10.61
CA GLY A 32 5.37 -11.09 -9.46
C GLY A 32 6.79 -10.50 -9.42
N GLU A 33 7.23 -9.76 -10.45
CA GLU A 33 8.61 -9.29 -10.59
C GLU A 33 8.71 -7.76 -10.69
N VAL A 34 9.54 -7.20 -9.81
CA VAL A 34 9.92 -5.79 -9.86
C VAL A 34 10.89 -5.56 -11.02
N GLN A 35 10.62 -4.55 -11.85
CA GLN A 35 11.44 -4.23 -13.01
C GLN A 35 12.86 -3.78 -12.61
N PRO A 36 13.89 -4.08 -13.42
CA PRO A 36 15.28 -3.68 -13.12
C PRO A 36 15.44 -2.18 -12.88
N ALA A 37 14.76 -1.32 -13.65
CA ALA A 37 14.82 0.13 -13.50
C ALA A 37 14.38 0.57 -12.11
N ILE A 38 13.30 -0.03 -11.57
CA ILE A 38 12.79 0.26 -10.22
C ILE A 38 13.79 -0.21 -9.17
N ARG A 39 14.33 -1.44 -9.30
CA ARG A 39 15.34 -1.96 -8.36
C ARG A 39 16.59 -1.06 -8.30
N ASP A 40 17.05 -0.59 -9.46
CA ASP A 40 18.23 0.28 -9.53
C ASP A 40 17.92 1.67 -8.95
N ALA A 41 16.72 2.21 -9.15
CA ALA A 41 16.30 3.47 -8.53
C ALA A 41 16.20 3.36 -7.01
N VAL A 42 15.55 2.31 -6.49
CA VAL A 42 15.45 2.04 -5.04
C VAL A 42 16.86 1.87 -4.42
N ARG A 43 17.77 1.19 -5.11
CA ARG A 43 19.16 1.08 -4.66
C ARG A 43 19.80 2.46 -4.49
N ARG A 44 19.62 3.39 -5.46
CA ARG A 44 20.15 4.76 -5.35
C ARG A 44 19.58 5.52 -4.15
N VAL A 45 18.30 5.29 -3.81
CA VAL A 45 17.69 5.86 -2.59
C VAL A 45 18.44 5.39 -1.34
N VAL A 46 18.64 4.07 -1.22
CA VAL A 46 19.34 3.46 -0.07
C VAL A 46 20.81 3.90 -0.02
N ASP A 47 21.52 3.88 -1.16
CA ASP A 47 22.93 4.30 -1.25
C ASP A 47 23.11 5.79 -0.89
N ALA A 48 22.08 6.62 -1.08
CA ALA A 48 22.07 8.02 -0.65
C ALA A 48 21.76 8.21 0.84
N GLY A 49 21.50 7.13 1.58
CA GLY A 49 21.21 7.14 3.01
C GLY A 49 19.77 7.46 3.37
N ALA A 50 18.85 7.45 2.41
CA ALA A 50 17.42 7.59 2.66
C ALA A 50 16.78 6.23 2.96
N HIS A 51 15.74 6.22 3.83
CA HIS A 51 15.02 5.02 4.19
C HIS A 51 13.92 4.72 3.15
N VAL A 52 13.79 3.45 2.76
CA VAL A 52 12.70 2.95 1.93
C VAL A 52 11.73 2.17 2.80
N VAL A 53 10.44 2.51 2.71
CA VAL A 53 9.35 1.83 3.41
C VAL A 53 8.35 1.33 2.37
N LEU A 54 8.08 0.03 2.37
CA LEU A 54 7.00 -0.54 1.56
C LEU A 54 5.68 -0.38 2.31
N ALA A 55 4.65 0.17 1.66
CA ALA A 55 3.34 0.41 2.26
C ALA A 55 2.23 -0.10 1.34
N SER A 56 1.56 -1.19 1.70
CA SER A 56 0.58 -1.84 0.82
C SER A 56 -0.60 -2.43 1.60
N GLY A 57 -1.70 -2.68 0.86
CA GLY A 57 -2.79 -3.52 1.33
C GLY A 57 -2.46 -5.00 1.42
N ARG A 58 -1.32 -5.45 0.89
CA ARG A 58 -0.88 -6.85 0.97
C ARG A 58 -0.66 -7.29 2.41
N SER A 59 -0.84 -8.60 2.65
CA SER A 59 -0.43 -9.22 3.90
C SER A 59 1.09 -9.17 4.10
N SER A 60 1.52 -9.32 5.34
CA SER A 60 2.95 -9.42 5.69
C SER A 60 3.68 -10.47 4.85
N TYR A 61 3.03 -11.62 4.60
CA TYR A 61 3.56 -12.69 3.76
C TYR A 61 3.75 -12.26 2.29
N GLY A 62 2.80 -11.50 1.74
CA GLY A 62 2.84 -11.03 0.35
C GLY A 62 3.84 -9.90 0.10
N MET A 63 4.38 -9.26 1.15
CA MET A 63 5.31 -8.14 1.02
C MET A 63 6.79 -8.54 1.11
N THR A 64 7.14 -9.60 1.85
CA THR A 64 8.53 -10.02 2.03
C THR A 64 9.24 -10.38 0.72
N PRO A 65 8.61 -11.07 -0.27
CA PRO A 65 9.27 -11.34 -1.56
C PRO A 65 9.60 -10.07 -2.36
N ILE A 66 8.83 -8.98 -2.15
CA ILE A 66 9.10 -7.70 -2.81
C ILE A 66 10.31 -6.99 -2.16
N ALA A 67 10.40 -7.05 -0.84
CA ALA A 67 11.57 -6.55 -0.11
C ALA A 67 12.86 -7.28 -0.55
N ASP A 68 12.81 -8.61 -0.72
CA ASP A 68 13.92 -9.42 -1.24
C ASP A 68 14.33 -8.99 -2.66
N GLN A 69 13.36 -8.82 -3.56
CA GLN A 69 13.62 -8.39 -4.94
C GLN A 69 14.25 -7.00 -5.02
N LEU A 70 13.88 -6.11 -4.11
CA LEU A 70 14.44 -4.76 -4.01
C LEU A 70 15.79 -4.74 -3.29
N GLY A 71 16.17 -5.84 -2.60
CA GLY A 71 17.40 -5.97 -1.83
C GLY A 71 17.46 -4.99 -0.67
N LEU A 72 16.34 -4.83 0.06
CA LEU A 72 16.23 -3.94 1.21
C LEU A 72 16.82 -4.52 2.50
N ASP A 73 17.37 -5.73 2.45
CA ASP A 73 18.00 -6.48 3.54
C ASP A 73 19.53 -6.47 3.49
N ARG A 74 20.13 -5.56 2.72
CA ARG A 74 21.57 -5.53 2.48
C ARG A 74 22.34 -4.98 3.67
N ASP A 75 23.59 -5.46 3.79
CA ASP A 75 24.60 -4.96 4.76
C ASP A 75 24.15 -5.01 6.23
N GLY A 76 23.18 -5.87 6.56
CA GLY A 76 22.62 -6.01 7.88
C GLY A 76 21.46 -5.06 8.17
N ASP A 77 21.05 -4.25 7.21
CA ASP A 77 19.82 -3.49 7.25
C ASP A 77 18.60 -4.43 7.14
N ARG A 78 17.48 -3.93 7.62
CA ARG A 78 16.21 -4.64 7.60
C ARG A 78 15.15 -3.74 6.99
N ALA A 79 14.41 -4.26 6.01
CA ALA A 79 13.32 -3.54 5.38
C ALA A 79 12.29 -3.07 6.41
N TRP A 80 11.77 -1.87 6.25
CA TRP A 80 10.59 -1.39 6.91
C TRP A 80 9.37 -1.71 6.05
N ILE A 81 8.35 -2.33 6.62
CA ILE A 81 7.15 -2.75 5.92
C ILE A 81 5.92 -2.32 6.70
N VAL A 82 5.02 -1.64 6.03
CA VAL A 82 3.68 -1.27 6.47
C VAL A 82 2.70 -2.10 5.64
N ALA A 83 2.23 -3.20 6.23
CA ALA A 83 1.36 -4.19 5.61
C ALA A 83 -0.11 -3.97 6.01
N SER A 84 -1.02 -4.64 5.29
CA SER A 84 -2.47 -4.68 5.61
C SER A 84 -3.06 -3.28 5.79
N ASN A 85 -2.74 -2.37 4.85
CA ASN A 85 -3.13 -0.96 4.87
C ASN A 85 -2.77 -0.22 6.16
N GLY A 86 -1.66 -0.58 6.81
CA GLY A 86 -1.20 0.09 8.04
C GLY A 86 -1.48 -0.68 9.33
N ALA A 87 -2.31 -1.72 9.30
CA ALA A 87 -2.64 -2.50 10.49
C ALA A 87 -1.44 -3.28 11.06
N VAL A 88 -0.42 -3.56 10.23
CA VAL A 88 0.78 -4.28 10.65
C VAL A 88 2.03 -3.51 10.23
N VAL A 89 2.89 -3.18 11.19
CA VAL A 89 4.23 -2.59 10.93
C VAL A 89 5.28 -3.59 11.37
N LEU A 90 6.22 -3.90 10.48
CA LEU A 90 7.24 -4.91 10.75
C LEU A 90 8.61 -4.56 10.15
N ARG A 91 9.63 -5.27 10.65
CA ARG A 91 10.99 -5.32 10.08
C ARG A 91 11.27 -6.70 9.48
N TYR A 92 12.05 -6.73 8.40
CA TYR A 92 12.38 -7.98 7.69
C TYR A 92 13.78 -7.91 7.02
N PRO A 93 14.57 -9.02 6.95
CA PRO A 93 14.44 -10.28 7.68
C PRO A 93 15.06 -10.26 9.09
N PRO A 94 14.74 -11.21 9.98
CA PRO A 94 13.53 -12.02 9.96
C PRO A 94 12.29 -11.16 10.18
N VAL A 95 11.09 -11.73 9.96
CA VAL A 95 9.84 -11.01 10.27
C VAL A 95 9.78 -10.72 11.77
N GLU A 96 9.76 -9.44 12.12
CA GLU A 96 9.56 -8.94 13.47
C GLU A 96 8.46 -7.89 13.43
N VAL A 97 7.30 -8.23 13.99
CA VAL A 97 6.17 -7.31 14.09
C VAL A 97 6.43 -6.33 15.23
N LEU A 98 6.46 -5.05 14.89
CA LEU A 98 6.66 -3.95 15.85
C LEU A 98 5.33 -3.40 16.34
N HIS A 99 4.31 -3.42 15.47
CA HIS A 99 2.98 -2.93 15.78
C HIS A 99 1.93 -3.74 15.00
N GLU A 100 0.81 -4.04 15.66
CA GLU A 100 -0.34 -4.70 15.05
C GLU A 100 -1.62 -4.16 15.69
N GLU A 101 -2.48 -3.54 14.89
CA GLU A 101 -3.83 -3.15 15.29
C GLU A 101 -4.83 -4.22 14.88
N LYS A 102 -5.78 -4.50 15.77
CA LYS A 102 -6.83 -5.50 15.57
C LYS A 102 -8.19 -4.93 15.90
N PHE A 103 -9.21 -5.47 15.26
CA PHE A 103 -10.60 -5.11 15.50
C PHE A 103 -11.49 -6.36 15.54
N ASP A 104 -12.63 -6.23 16.19
CA ASP A 104 -13.68 -7.25 16.14
C ASP A 104 -14.43 -7.12 14.81
N ALA A 105 -14.26 -8.12 13.95
CA ALA A 105 -14.87 -8.16 12.63
C ALA A 105 -16.21 -8.92 12.60
N ALA A 106 -16.67 -9.49 13.71
CA ALA A 106 -17.77 -10.44 13.75
C ALA A 106 -19.07 -9.86 13.17
N ASP A 107 -19.46 -8.69 13.64
CA ASP A 107 -20.72 -8.05 13.19
C ASP A 107 -20.66 -7.64 11.71
N ALA A 108 -19.53 -7.09 11.27
CA ALA A 108 -19.33 -6.67 9.89
C ALA A 108 -19.37 -7.87 8.91
N VAL A 109 -18.66 -8.94 9.23
CA VAL A 109 -18.61 -10.15 8.39
C VAL A 109 -19.99 -10.81 8.32
N ARG A 110 -20.70 -10.95 9.45
CA ARG A 110 -22.06 -11.52 9.46
C ARG A 110 -23.02 -10.69 8.64
N ALA A 111 -22.98 -9.37 8.80
CA ALA A 111 -23.85 -8.46 8.05
C ALA A 111 -23.60 -8.54 6.54
N VAL A 112 -22.34 -8.69 6.10
CA VAL A 112 -22.04 -8.92 4.68
C VAL A 112 -22.59 -10.28 4.21
N LEU A 113 -22.36 -11.36 4.96
CA LEU A 113 -22.82 -12.70 4.58
C LEU A 113 -24.34 -12.86 4.59
N ASP A 114 -25.06 -12.07 5.38
CA ASP A 114 -26.54 -12.02 5.34
C ASP A 114 -27.06 -11.45 4.01
N HIS A 115 -26.31 -10.56 3.35
CA HIS A 115 -26.66 -9.96 2.07
C HIS A 115 -26.02 -10.69 0.88
N HIS A 116 -24.84 -11.21 1.06
CA HIS A 116 -24.02 -11.95 0.09
C HIS A 116 -23.60 -13.32 0.65
N PRO A 117 -24.52 -14.33 0.71
CA PRO A 117 -24.21 -15.63 1.31
C PRO A 117 -23.12 -16.41 0.56
N THR A 118 -22.86 -16.03 -0.69
CA THR A 118 -21.84 -16.62 -1.55
C THR A 118 -20.48 -15.97 -1.39
N ALA A 119 -20.36 -14.88 -0.64
CA ALA A 119 -19.10 -14.16 -0.48
C ALA A 119 -18.00 -15.04 0.15
N LEU A 120 -16.80 -14.86 -0.38
CA LEU A 120 -15.58 -15.43 0.15
C LEU A 120 -15.07 -14.49 1.24
N VAL A 121 -14.72 -15.04 2.40
CA VAL A 121 -14.18 -14.30 3.52
C VAL A 121 -12.81 -14.85 3.85
N GLY A 122 -11.81 -14.00 3.92
CA GLY A 122 -10.44 -14.34 4.30
C GLY A 122 -9.94 -13.44 5.44
N VAL A 123 -9.31 -14.06 6.43
CA VAL A 123 -8.64 -13.39 7.53
C VAL A 123 -7.14 -13.68 7.45
N GLU A 124 -6.31 -12.67 7.57
CA GLU A 124 -4.86 -12.85 7.51
C GLU A 124 -4.36 -13.76 8.64
N GLU A 125 -3.64 -14.83 8.26
CA GLU A 125 -2.89 -15.67 9.19
C GLU A 125 -1.41 -15.35 9.05
N ARG A 126 -0.87 -14.70 10.05
CA ARG A 126 0.47 -14.12 10.01
C ARG A 126 1.55 -15.15 9.70
N GLY A 127 2.37 -14.87 8.68
CA GLY A 127 3.50 -15.70 8.28
C GLY A 127 3.12 -16.98 7.51
N VAL A 128 1.81 -17.21 7.30
CA VAL A 128 1.30 -18.39 6.60
C VAL A 128 0.53 -18.00 5.34
N GLY A 129 -0.41 -17.09 5.45
CA GLY A 129 -1.31 -16.68 4.37
C GLY A 129 -2.65 -16.26 4.93
N TYR A 130 -3.69 -17.05 4.71
CA TYR A 130 -5.06 -16.72 5.12
C TYR A 130 -5.84 -17.94 5.64
N ARG A 131 -6.63 -17.73 6.69
CA ARG A 131 -7.78 -18.59 6.99
C ARG A 131 -8.95 -18.09 6.16
N VAL A 132 -9.67 -18.99 5.48
CA VAL A 132 -10.72 -18.62 4.54
C VAL A 132 -11.96 -19.52 4.72
N ASN A 133 -13.16 -18.97 4.52
CA ASN A 133 -14.38 -19.80 4.56
C ASN A 133 -14.49 -20.74 3.34
N ARG A 134 -13.94 -20.34 2.22
CA ARG A 134 -13.83 -21.09 0.95
C ARG A 134 -12.60 -20.61 0.18
N HIS A 135 -12.09 -21.42 -0.74
CA HIS A 135 -10.98 -21.03 -1.59
C HIS A 135 -11.28 -19.78 -2.42
N PHE A 136 -10.39 -18.82 -2.36
CA PHE A 136 -10.34 -17.69 -3.29
C PHE A 136 -9.79 -18.14 -4.64
N PRO A 137 -10.11 -17.45 -5.74
CA PRO A 137 -9.49 -17.69 -7.03
C PRO A 137 -7.94 -17.65 -6.94
N ASP A 138 -7.32 -18.49 -7.77
CA ASP A 138 -5.85 -18.60 -7.80
C ASP A 138 -5.20 -17.24 -8.09
N GLY A 139 -4.20 -16.88 -7.28
CA GLY A 139 -3.42 -15.65 -7.43
C GLY A 139 -4.04 -14.42 -6.76
N GLU A 140 -5.27 -14.48 -6.22
CA GLU A 140 -5.87 -13.36 -5.49
C GLU A 140 -5.30 -13.18 -4.07
N LEU A 141 -4.94 -14.27 -3.39
CA LEU A 141 -4.32 -14.23 -2.06
C LEU A 141 -2.90 -14.80 -2.10
N SER A 142 -2.02 -14.23 -1.28
CA SER A 142 -0.64 -14.69 -1.13
C SER A 142 -0.51 -15.67 0.04
N GLY A 143 0.23 -16.76 -0.15
CA GLY A 143 0.44 -17.76 0.89
C GLY A 143 -0.56 -18.89 0.87
N GLU A 144 -0.64 -19.64 1.96
CA GLU A 144 -1.53 -20.78 2.12
C GLU A 144 -2.97 -20.32 2.41
N MET A 145 -3.96 -21.03 1.89
CA MET A 145 -5.38 -20.85 2.23
C MET A 145 -5.84 -22.03 3.09
N ILE A 146 -6.12 -21.76 4.37
CA ILE A 146 -6.60 -22.73 5.34
C ILE A 146 -8.12 -22.60 5.46
N ILE A 147 -8.86 -23.61 4.99
CA ILE A 147 -10.33 -23.61 5.09
C ILE A 147 -10.75 -23.69 6.54
N THR A 148 -11.60 -22.75 6.96
CA THR A 148 -12.04 -22.58 8.35
C THR A 148 -13.51 -22.12 8.36
N ASP A 149 -14.28 -22.55 9.34
CA ASP A 149 -15.67 -22.09 9.49
C ASP A 149 -15.72 -20.57 9.80
N VAL A 150 -16.78 -19.90 9.33
CA VAL A 150 -16.93 -18.44 9.49
C VAL A 150 -16.89 -18.02 10.97
N ASP A 151 -17.59 -18.76 11.85
CA ASP A 151 -17.59 -18.44 13.29
C ASP A 151 -16.20 -18.55 13.92
N GLU A 152 -15.36 -19.46 13.44
CA GLU A 152 -13.97 -19.57 13.88
C GLU A 152 -13.08 -18.46 13.27
N LEU A 153 -13.33 -18.04 12.01
CA LEU A 153 -12.61 -16.94 11.38
C LEU A 153 -12.74 -15.63 12.16
N ILE A 154 -13.91 -15.38 12.73
CA ILE A 154 -14.27 -14.13 13.43
C ILE A 154 -14.35 -14.28 14.94
N ALA A 155 -13.86 -15.39 15.50
CA ALA A 155 -13.91 -15.65 16.95
C ALA A 155 -13.01 -14.72 17.76
N GLU A 156 -11.92 -14.26 17.16
CA GLU A 156 -10.91 -13.40 17.78
C GLU A 156 -10.71 -12.12 16.95
N PRO A 157 -10.30 -11.00 17.58
CA PRO A 157 -9.95 -9.79 16.85
C PRO A 157 -8.85 -10.04 15.81
N VAL A 158 -9.01 -9.43 14.63
CA VAL A 158 -8.15 -9.61 13.46
C VAL A 158 -7.61 -8.28 12.95
N SER A 159 -6.47 -8.29 12.28
CA SER A 159 -5.86 -7.08 11.70
C SER A 159 -6.45 -6.72 10.34
N ARG A 160 -7.03 -7.70 9.62
CA ARG A 160 -7.61 -7.49 8.28
C ARG A 160 -8.61 -8.59 7.96
N VAL A 161 -9.71 -8.20 7.31
CA VAL A 161 -10.63 -9.12 6.65
C VAL A 161 -10.74 -8.76 5.19
N ILE A 162 -10.67 -9.76 4.34
CA ILE A 162 -10.91 -9.64 2.91
C ILE A 162 -12.25 -10.30 2.61
N ILE A 163 -13.11 -9.58 1.88
CA ILE A 163 -14.38 -10.10 1.39
C ILE A 163 -14.39 -9.99 -0.13
N ARG A 164 -14.67 -11.08 -0.79
CA ARG A 164 -14.71 -11.20 -2.24
C ARG A 164 -16.01 -11.90 -2.66
N ASP A 165 -16.79 -11.28 -3.52
CA ASP A 165 -17.92 -11.96 -4.15
C ASP A 165 -17.71 -11.97 -5.67
N PRO A 166 -17.40 -13.14 -6.27
CA PRO A 166 -17.21 -13.27 -7.71
C PRO A 166 -18.45 -12.98 -8.54
N GLU A 167 -19.66 -13.04 -7.93
CA GLU A 167 -20.94 -12.82 -8.59
C GLU A 167 -21.46 -11.38 -8.42
N ALA A 168 -20.86 -10.58 -7.52
CA ALA A 168 -21.22 -9.20 -7.26
C ALA A 168 -20.39 -8.21 -8.11
N THR A 169 -20.93 -7.00 -8.23
CA THR A 169 -20.23 -5.86 -8.83
C THR A 169 -19.62 -4.95 -7.76
N VAL A 170 -18.75 -4.05 -8.18
CA VAL A 170 -18.19 -3.00 -7.31
C VAL A 170 -19.30 -2.11 -6.73
N ASP A 171 -20.33 -1.81 -7.53
CA ASP A 171 -21.47 -1.00 -7.10
C ASP A 171 -22.30 -1.70 -6.01
N ASP A 172 -22.47 -3.04 -6.11
CA ASP A 172 -23.16 -3.82 -5.07
C ASP A 172 -22.45 -3.69 -3.71
N PHE A 173 -21.12 -3.74 -3.70
CA PHE A 173 -20.35 -3.54 -2.47
C PHE A 173 -20.37 -2.10 -1.96
N HIS A 174 -20.40 -1.11 -2.84
CA HIS A 174 -20.57 0.28 -2.43
C HIS A 174 -21.94 0.51 -1.77
N GLU A 175 -23.02 -0.01 -2.37
CA GLU A 175 -24.36 0.06 -1.77
C GLU A 175 -24.42 -0.69 -0.44
N LEU A 176 -23.81 -1.87 -0.36
CA LEU A 176 -23.74 -2.65 0.86
C LEU A 176 -23.00 -1.91 1.98
N ALA A 177 -21.85 -1.35 1.69
CA ALA A 177 -21.06 -0.59 2.65
C ALA A 177 -21.83 0.61 3.22
N LEU A 178 -22.51 1.37 2.34
CA LEU A 178 -23.36 2.49 2.75
C LEU A 178 -24.55 2.02 3.60
N LYS A 179 -25.17 0.89 3.24
CA LYS A 179 -26.35 0.36 3.93
C LYS A 179 -26.02 -0.19 5.30
N LEU A 180 -24.87 -0.85 5.44
CA LEU A 180 -24.46 -1.48 6.69
C LEU A 180 -23.85 -0.49 7.67
N GLY A 181 -23.36 0.67 7.19
CA GLY A 181 -22.71 1.68 8.03
C GLY A 181 -21.56 1.11 8.85
N LEU A 182 -20.82 0.16 8.31
CA LEU A 182 -19.77 -0.68 8.91
C LEU A 182 -19.07 -0.05 10.14
N HIS A 183 -19.82 0.05 11.25
CA HIS A 183 -19.35 0.69 12.47
C HIS A 183 -18.16 -0.06 13.08
N GLY A 184 -17.11 0.65 13.42
CA GLY A 184 -15.91 0.08 14.05
C GLY A 184 -14.88 -0.48 13.05
N THR A 185 -15.09 -0.28 11.74
CA THR A 185 -14.12 -0.64 10.70
C THR A 185 -14.02 0.45 9.65
N ASP A 186 -12.85 0.61 9.06
CA ASP A 186 -12.69 1.30 7.78
C ASP A 186 -12.69 0.26 6.66
N TYR A 187 -13.06 0.65 5.45
CA TYR A 187 -13.09 -0.27 4.32
C TYR A 187 -12.61 0.39 3.03
N VAL A 188 -11.99 -0.42 2.17
CA VAL A 188 -11.60 -0.05 0.81
C VAL A 188 -12.24 -1.02 -0.15
N ILE A 189 -12.91 -0.52 -1.19
CA ILE A 189 -13.47 -1.33 -2.26
C ILE A 189 -12.52 -1.23 -3.46
N GLY A 190 -12.05 -2.39 -3.92
CA GLY A 190 -11.09 -2.49 -5.03
C GLY A 190 -11.76 -2.44 -6.41
N TRP A 191 -10.97 -2.72 -7.44
CA TRP A 191 -11.38 -2.71 -8.86
C TRP A 191 -12.36 -3.84 -9.25
N THR A 192 -12.45 -4.87 -8.44
CA THR A 192 -13.42 -5.96 -8.54
C THR A 192 -14.30 -5.93 -7.31
N ALA A 193 -15.34 -6.77 -7.21
CA ALA A 193 -16.14 -6.92 -5.99
C ALA A 193 -15.29 -7.49 -4.83
N TRP A 194 -14.40 -6.65 -4.34
CA TRP A 194 -13.41 -6.89 -3.29
C TRP A 194 -13.52 -5.81 -2.23
N MET A 195 -13.64 -6.17 -0.98
CA MET A 195 -13.68 -5.26 0.15
C MET A 195 -12.63 -5.65 1.17
N ASP A 196 -11.79 -4.71 1.54
CA ASP A 196 -10.88 -4.81 2.67
C ASP A 196 -11.50 -4.12 3.88
N LEU A 197 -11.62 -4.83 4.99
CA LEU A 197 -11.98 -4.26 6.29
C LEU A 197 -10.74 -4.15 7.15
N ALA A 198 -10.55 -2.99 7.76
CA ALA A 198 -9.43 -2.65 8.63
C ALA A 198 -9.93 -1.99 9.93
N PRO A 199 -9.13 -1.91 11.00
CA PRO A 199 -9.47 -1.14 12.19
C PRO A 199 -9.70 0.34 11.85
N VAL A 200 -10.66 0.98 12.52
CA VAL A 200 -10.99 2.41 12.31
C VAL A 200 -9.77 3.30 12.52
N GLY A 201 -9.56 4.24 11.61
CA GLY A 201 -8.46 5.21 11.67
C GLY A 201 -7.09 4.62 11.32
N ILE A 202 -7.06 3.36 10.86
CA ILE A 202 -5.83 2.72 10.39
C ILE A 202 -5.75 2.86 8.87
N SER A 203 -4.63 3.38 8.41
CA SER A 203 -4.32 3.58 7.01
C SER A 203 -2.82 3.42 6.76
N LYS A 204 -2.39 3.40 5.51
CA LYS A 204 -0.95 3.42 5.18
C LYS A 204 -0.23 4.57 5.90
N ALA A 205 -0.88 5.73 6.03
CA ALA A 205 -0.34 6.89 6.72
C ALA A 205 -0.05 6.62 8.20
N SER A 206 -0.99 6.01 8.93
CA SER A 206 -0.80 5.73 10.36
C SER A 206 0.37 4.77 10.61
N GLY A 207 0.53 3.75 9.75
CA GLY A 207 1.69 2.85 9.81
C GLY A 207 3.01 3.56 9.47
N LEU A 208 3.00 4.43 8.46
CA LEU A 208 4.17 5.22 8.06
C LEU A 208 4.57 6.23 9.15
N GLU A 209 3.61 6.84 9.85
CA GLU A 209 3.86 7.74 10.97
C GLU A 209 4.60 7.03 12.10
N LEU A 210 4.24 5.77 12.41
CA LEU A 210 4.97 4.95 13.39
C LEU A 210 6.42 4.71 12.95
N VAL A 211 6.64 4.38 11.67
CA VAL A 211 7.99 4.16 11.12
C VAL A 211 8.80 5.47 11.15
N ALA A 212 8.22 6.59 10.70
CA ALA A 212 8.89 7.89 10.69
C ALA A 212 9.29 8.34 12.10
N LYS A 213 8.41 8.13 13.08
CA LYS A 213 8.68 8.40 14.50
C LYS A 213 9.83 7.55 15.03
N GLU A 214 9.87 6.26 14.71
CA GLU A 214 10.96 5.36 15.13
C GLU A 214 12.31 5.78 14.52
N LEU A 215 12.29 6.29 13.28
CA LEU A 215 13.47 6.78 12.58
C LEU A 215 13.84 8.22 12.94
N GLY A 216 13.00 8.94 13.67
CA GLY A 216 13.19 10.37 13.97
C GLY A 216 13.14 11.27 12.74
N ILE A 217 12.27 10.92 11.76
CA ILE A 217 12.09 11.66 10.51
C ILE A 217 10.75 12.38 10.54
N ASP A 218 10.78 13.69 10.24
CA ASP A 218 9.55 14.47 10.10
C ASP A 218 8.82 14.14 8.79
N ALA A 219 7.48 14.18 8.82
CA ALA A 219 6.65 13.96 7.62
C ALA A 219 7.05 14.90 6.46
N ALA A 220 7.46 16.14 6.76
CA ALA A 220 7.94 17.10 5.76
C ALA A 220 9.19 16.64 4.97
N ASP A 221 9.94 15.66 5.49
CA ASP A 221 11.13 15.08 4.86
C ASP A 221 10.81 13.74 4.16
N THR A 222 9.53 13.46 3.87
CA THR A 222 9.09 12.20 3.27
C THR A 222 8.55 12.38 1.85
N LEU A 223 8.79 11.36 1.01
CA LEU A 223 8.21 11.21 -0.32
C LEU A 223 7.30 9.97 -0.31
N ALA A 224 6.06 10.11 -0.77
CA ALA A 224 5.14 9.00 -0.96
C ALA A 224 4.81 8.83 -2.44
N ILE A 225 4.84 7.59 -2.95
CA ILE A 225 4.47 7.25 -4.33
C ILE A 225 3.42 6.13 -4.30
N GLY A 226 2.30 6.32 -5.02
CA GLY A 226 1.19 5.38 -5.06
C GLY A 226 0.24 5.61 -6.23
N ASP A 227 -0.78 4.74 -6.40
CA ASP A 227 -1.76 4.83 -7.48
C ASP A 227 -3.21 4.57 -7.03
N GLY A 228 -3.42 4.04 -5.82
CA GLY A 228 -4.69 3.57 -5.31
C GLY A 228 -5.43 4.61 -4.43
N LEU A 229 -6.73 4.37 -4.22
CA LEU A 229 -7.53 5.18 -3.29
C LEU A 229 -7.05 5.03 -1.84
N ASN A 230 -6.43 3.90 -1.48
CA ASN A 230 -5.82 3.65 -0.18
C ASN A 230 -4.48 4.38 0.03
N ASP A 231 -4.01 5.15 -0.96
CA ASP A 231 -2.83 6.01 -0.85
C ASP A 231 -3.17 7.45 -0.45
N LEU A 232 -4.45 7.83 -0.48
CA LEU A 232 -4.87 9.21 -0.24
C LEU A 232 -4.42 9.75 1.12
N GLU A 233 -4.56 8.94 2.19
CA GLU A 233 -4.10 9.32 3.51
C GLU A 233 -2.58 9.43 3.57
N MET A 234 -1.86 8.52 2.92
CA MET A 234 -0.40 8.56 2.80
C MET A 234 0.06 9.82 2.05
N PHE A 235 -0.66 10.23 1.01
CA PHE A 235 -0.39 11.48 0.28
C PHE A 235 -0.63 12.72 1.16
N ALA A 236 -1.73 12.73 1.91
CA ALA A 236 -2.03 13.84 2.83
C ALA A 236 -1.02 13.97 3.97
N TRP A 237 -0.39 12.87 4.38
CA TRP A 237 0.60 12.82 5.44
C TRP A 237 2.00 13.22 4.97
N ALA A 238 2.41 12.80 3.77
CA ALA A 238 3.77 12.97 3.27
C ALA A 238 4.14 14.43 2.98
N GLY A 239 5.42 14.77 3.10
CA GLY A 239 5.95 16.07 2.70
C GLY A 239 5.89 16.32 1.20
N ARG A 240 5.89 15.24 0.41
CA ARG A 240 5.64 15.25 -1.03
C ARG A 240 4.90 13.99 -1.45
N ALA A 241 3.78 14.17 -2.12
CA ALA A 241 2.95 13.11 -2.66
C ALA A 241 3.07 13.02 -4.18
N VAL A 242 3.22 11.80 -4.71
CA VAL A 242 3.33 11.55 -6.15
C VAL A 242 2.41 10.43 -6.57
N ALA A 243 1.48 10.74 -7.47
CA ALA A 243 0.59 9.76 -8.05
C ALA A 243 1.21 9.15 -9.32
N MET A 244 0.98 7.85 -9.52
CA MET A 244 1.31 7.18 -10.78
C MET A 244 0.42 7.67 -11.92
N GLY A 245 0.94 7.72 -13.14
CA GLY A 245 0.23 8.31 -14.28
C GLY A 245 -1.08 7.63 -14.67
N GLN A 246 -1.25 6.34 -14.36
CA GLN A 246 -2.49 5.59 -14.59
C GLN A 246 -3.51 5.71 -13.44
N ALA A 247 -3.17 6.34 -12.32
CA ALA A 247 -4.08 6.49 -11.19
C ALA A 247 -5.38 7.20 -11.58
N VAL A 248 -6.46 6.91 -10.88
CA VAL A 248 -7.75 7.60 -11.11
C VAL A 248 -7.65 9.09 -10.76
N ASP A 249 -8.52 9.90 -11.35
CA ASP A 249 -8.47 11.37 -11.22
C ASP A 249 -8.39 11.82 -9.76
N LYS A 250 -9.21 11.24 -8.87
CA LYS A 250 -9.22 11.56 -7.45
C LYS A 250 -7.85 11.40 -6.78
N VAL A 251 -7.09 10.37 -7.17
CA VAL A 251 -5.74 10.10 -6.63
C VAL A 251 -4.73 11.09 -7.23
N ARG A 252 -4.82 11.36 -8.54
CA ARG A 252 -3.94 12.33 -9.20
C ARG A 252 -4.15 13.75 -8.69
N GLU A 253 -5.39 14.14 -8.42
CA GLU A 253 -5.74 15.47 -7.88
C GLU A 253 -5.29 15.69 -6.44
N ALA A 254 -5.13 14.60 -5.67
CA ALA A 254 -4.65 14.64 -4.29
C ALA A 254 -3.12 14.71 -4.16
N ALA A 255 -2.38 14.46 -5.25
CA ALA A 255 -0.93 14.43 -5.26
C ALA A 255 -0.32 15.80 -5.65
N ASP A 256 0.89 16.09 -5.15
CA ASP A 256 1.67 17.28 -5.55
C ASP A 256 2.22 17.15 -6.98
N HIS A 257 2.41 15.91 -7.45
CA HIS A 257 2.95 15.61 -8.77
C HIS A 257 2.36 14.30 -9.31
N VAL A 258 2.30 14.20 -10.62
CA VAL A 258 1.92 12.98 -11.33
C VAL A 258 3.11 12.53 -12.17
N THR A 259 3.64 11.34 -11.88
CA THR A 259 4.73 10.74 -12.63
C THR A 259 4.20 9.92 -13.82
N LEU A 260 5.09 9.19 -14.51
CA LEU A 260 4.70 8.31 -15.61
C LEU A 260 3.89 7.10 -15.09
N PRO A 261 3.13 6.41 -15.97
CA PRO A 261 2.45 5.18 -15.63
C PRO A 261 3.42 4.08 -15.19
N VAL A 262 2.91 3.09 -14.42
CA VAL A 262 3.69 1.92 -13.98
C VAL A 262 4.28 1.15 -15.18
N GLY A 263 3.60 1.13 -16.34
CA GLY A 263 4.10 0.54 -17.58
C GLY A 263 5.36 1.21 -18.14
N GLU A 264 5.63 2.44 -17.75
CA GLU A 264 6.77 3.26 -18.17
C GLU A 264 7.75 3.51 -17.01
N ASP A 265 7.71 2.67 -15.97
CA ASP A 265 8.57 2.71 -14.78
C ASP A 265 8.52 4.06 -14.03
N GLY A 266 7.32 4.66 -13.93
CA GLY A 266 7.11 6.00 -13.37
C GLY A 266 7.69 6.20 -11.96
N ALA A 267 7.62 5.18 -11.10
CA ALA A 267 8.25 5.23 -9.78
C ALA A 267 9.78 5.43 -9.87
N ALA A 268 10.45 4.71 -10.78
CA ALA A 268 11.88 4.88 -10.99
C ALA A 268 12.23 6.29 -11.51
N VAL A 269 11.41 6.83 -12.42
CA VAL A 269 11.58 8.20 -12.95
C VAL A 269 11.48 9.24 -11.85
N GLU A 270 10.50 9.11 -10.95
CA GLU A 270 10.35 10.02 -9.82
C GLU A 270 11.53 9.89 -8.84
N LEU A 271 11.91 8.67 -8.47
CA LEU A 271 13.06 8.44 -7.57
C LEU A 271 14.35 9.03 -8.15
N ASP A 272 14.59 8.90 -9.45
CA ASP A 272 15.74 9.44 -10.14
C ASP A 272 15.79 10.98 -10.15
N THR A 273 14.65 11.65 -10.01
CA THR A 273 14.61 13.10 -9.85
C THR A 273 15.38 13.57 -8.61
N TRP A 274 15.35 12.76 -7.54
CA TRP A 274 15.92 13.10 -6.23
C TRP A 274 17.28 12.45 -5.96
N PHE A 275 17.56 11.28 -6.59
CA PHE A 275 18.67 10.42 -6.18
C PHE A 275 19.68 10.08 -7.29
N ARG A 276 19.43 10.52 -8.56
CA ARG A 276 20.27 10.09 -9.70
C ARG A 276 21.70 10.58 -9.66
N ASP A 277 21.96 11.79 -9.15
CA ASP A 277 23.30 12.44 -9.21
C ASP A 277 23.83 12.82 -7.82
N GLY A 278 23.31 12.27 -6.72
CA GLY A 278 23.69 12.65 -5.36
C GLY A 278 23.43 14.12 -5.02
N ARG A 279 22.61 14.82 -5.82
CA ARG A 279 22.20 16.22 -5.58
C ARG A 279 20.70 16.34 -5.83
N GLY A 280 19.96 16.69 -4.79
CA GLY A 280 18.56 17.06 -4.90
C GLY A 280 18.37 18.20 -5.90
N ARG A 281 17.55 18.00 -6.92
CA ARG A 281 17.14 19.02 -7.89
C ARG A 281 15.74 19.52 -7.49
N ALA A 282 15.65 20.81 -7.17
CA ALA A 282 14.35 21.44 -6.97
C ALA A 282 13.50 21.28 -8.26
N PRO A 283 12.21 20.89 -8.16
CA PRO A 283 11.31 20.83 -9.31
C PRO A 283 11.21 22.24 -9.91
N SER A 284 11.39 22.35 -11.22
CA SER A 284 11.03 23.54 -11.97
C SER A 284 9.51 23.69 -11.89
N THR A 285 9.05 24.73 -11.21
CA THR A 285 7.64 25.19 -11.31
C THR A 285 7.30 25.36 -12.78
N PRO A 286 6.16 24.82 -13.28
CA PRO A 286 5.74 25.16 -14.64
C PRO A 286 5.54 26.68 -14.70
N GLU A 287 6.24 27.33 -15.63
CA GLU A 287 6.01 28.73 -15.95
C GLU A 287 4.54 28.90 -16.31
N SER A 288 3.84 29.68 -15.49
CA SER A 288 2.51 30.16 -15.81
C SER A 288 2.63 30.97 -17.11
N GLY A 289 2.24 30.36 -18.23
CA GLY A 289 2.13 31.05 -19.49
C GLY A 289 1.25 32.28 -19.32
N ASP A 290 1.83 33.45 -19.54
CA ASP A 290 1.12 34.75 -19.59
C ASP A 290 0.10 34.70 -20.73
N PRO A 291 -1.21 34.84 -20.51
CA PRO A 291 -2.21 34.86 -21.55
C PRO A 291 -2.33 36.28 -22.13
N ARG A 292 -1.26 36.84 -22.70
CA ARG A 292 -1.32 38.10 -23.45
C ARG A 292 -0.19 38.21 -24.48
N THR A 293 -0.41 37.65 -25.66
CA THR A 293 -0.14 38.25 -26.99
C THR A 293 -0.99 37.53 -28.03
#